data_8ba847e20f3f9377249f42181d028739
#
_entry.id   8ba847e20f3f9377249f42181d028739
#
_cell.length_a   1.000
_cell.length_b   1.000
_cell.length_c   1.000
_cell.angle_alpha   90.00
_cell.angle_beta   90.00
_cell.angle_gamma   90.00
#
_symmetry.space_group_name_H-M   'P 1'
#
loop_
_entity.id
_entity.type
_entity.pdbx_description
1 polymer ?
#
loop_
_entity_poly.entity_id
_entity_poly.type
_entity_poly.pdbx_seq_one_letter_code
_entity_poly.pdbx_strand_id
1 'polypeptide(L)'
;MSRSVSTILLSAAIAALLLIISITNGLTSGQPIKVVTIQVPVVMNNQQKVQAFVNELMTKRQANCLLWIFDKESHLNPNAKNPTSSAKGIGQLLDSTYKNIGLKHSADPIAQVVAAIAYVSRHYGSDGACAAKAFWLKNSYY
;
A
#
# COMPACT_ATOMS: atom_id res chain seq x y z
N MET A 1 13.16 -1.38 -39.60
CA MET A 1 12.37 -0.65 -38.63
C MET A 1 12.54 -1.35 -37.28
N SER A 2 13.49 -0.88 -36.48
CA SER A 2 13.81 -1.44 -35.14
C SER A 2 12.91 -0.76 -34.10
N ARG A 3 12.06 -1.53 -33.39
CA ARG A 3 11.29 -1.03 -32.25
C ARG A 3 12.13 -1.19 -30.99
N SER A 4 12.59 -0.06 -30.49
CA SER A 4 13.25 0.06 -29.20
C SER A 4 12.27 -0.32 -28.09
N VAL A 5 12.61 -1.35 -27.32
CA VAL A 5 11.89 -1.73 -26.09
C VAL A 5 12.42 -0.83 -24.98
N SER A 6 11.63 0.17 -24.60
CA SER A 6 11.91 1.01 -23.42
C SER A 6 11.74 0.17 -22.16
N THR A 7 12.85 -0.19 -21.56
CA THR A 7 12.88 -0.78 -20.22
C THR A 7 12.51 0.31 -19.22
N ILE A 8 11.31 0.21 -18.64
CA ILE A 8 10.89 1.06 -17.51
C ILE A 8 11.64 0.55 -16.28
N LEU A 9 12.70 1.23 -15.92
CA LEU A 9 13.36 1.05 -14.63
C LEU A 9 12.43 1.61 -13.54
N LEU A 10 11.79 0.69 -12.82
CA LEU A 10 11.02 1.00 -11.62
C LEU A 10 12.00 1.43 -10.53
N SER A 11 12.23 2.74 -10.40
CA SER A 11 13.00 3.30 -9.29
C SER A 11 12.09 3.31 -8.06
N ALA A 12 12.29 2.33 -7.17
CA ALA A 12 11.71 2.36 -5.83
C ALA A 12 12.32 3.56 -5.09
N ALA A 13 11.60 4.67 -5.07
CA ALA A 13 11.93 5.83 -4.24
C ALA A 13 11.67 5.46 -2.77
N ILE A 14 12.68 4.86 -2.12
CA ILE A 14 12.71 4.66 -0.68
C ILE A 14 12.91 6.05 -0.08
N ALA A 15 11.88 6.63 0.51
CA ALA A 15 11.99 7.86 1.28
C ALA A 15 12.89 7.60 2.51
N ALA A 16 14.15 7.95 2.41
CA ALA A 16 15.09 7.89 3.51
C ALA A 16 14.89 9.11 4.41
N LEU A 17 14.37 8.88 5.62
CA LEU A 17 14.34 9.91 6.66
C LEU A 17 15.76 10.08 7.21
N LEU A 18 16.41 11.21 6.89
CA LEU A 18 17.72 11.55 7.40
C LEU A 18 17.62 12.03 8.86
N LEU A 19 18.07 11.20 9.80
CA LEU A 19 18.29 11.63 11.18
C LEU A 19 19.74 12.15 11.30
N ILE A 20 19.92 13.45 11.42
CA ILE A 20 21.21 14.07 11.65
C ILE A 20 21.45 14.10 13.16
N ILE A 21 22.31 13.25 13.66
CA ILE A 21 22.80 13.31 15.05
C ILE A 21 24.11 14.08 15.04
N SER A 22 24.06 15.33 15.49
CA SER A 22 25.27 16.12 15.74
C SER A 22 25.83 15.77 17.12
N ILE A 23 26.95 15.05 17.17
CA ILE A 23 27.69 14.82 18.42
C ILE A 23 28.75 15.90 18.49
N THR A 24 28.53 16.93 19.33
CA THR A 24 29.54 17.92 19.67
C THR A 24 30.39 17.39 20.82
N ASN A 25 31.52 16.77 20.53
CA ASN A 25 32.55 16.52 21.53
C ASN A 25 33.56 17.68 21.52
N GLY A 26 33.81 18.21 22.72
CA GLY A 26 34.56 19.42 22.97
C GLY A 26 35.96 19.47 22.37
N LEU A 27 36.32 20.69 22.04
CA LEU A 27 37.59 21.33 21.77
C LEU A 27 38.86 20.50 22.04
N THR A 28 39.55 20.10 20.95
CA THR A 28 40.98 20.34 20.76
C THR A 28 41.40 20.01 19.34
N SER A 29 42.18 20.96 18.71
CA SER A 29 42.96 20.80 17.46
C SER A 29 42.17 20.47 16.16
N GLY A 30 41.95 21.47 15.36
CA GLY A 30 41.97 21.65 13.89
C GLY A 30 41.65 20.50 12.92
N GLN A 31 41.03 19.42 13.35
CA GLN A 31 40.63 18.35 12.43
C GLN A 31 39.16 18.57 11.95
N PRO A 32 38.92 18.47 10.65
CA PRO A 32 37.56 18.58 10.14
C PRO A 32 36.68 17.46 10.69
N ILE A 33 35.54 17.83 11.30
CA ILE A 33 34.57 16.87 11.83
C ILE A 33 34.03 16.04 10.67
N LYS A 34 34.37 14.75 10.64
CA LYS A 34 33.80 13.81 9.68
C LYS A 34 32.37 13.49 10.09
N VAL A 35 31.42 14.17 9.45
CA VAL A 35 30.01 13.88 9.66
C VAL A 35 29.69 12.50 9.05
N VAL A 36 29.54 11.50 9.92
CA VAL A 36 29.07 10.17 9.49
C VAL A 36 27.55 10.20 9.46
N THR A 37 27.00 10.27 8.24
CA THR A 37 25.55 10.13 8.04
C THR A 37 25.20 8.65 8.11
N ILE A 38 24.59 8.22 9.21
CA ILE A 38 24.07 6.87 9.35
C ILE A 38 22.67 6.85 8.73
N GLN A 39 22.54 6.20 7.58
CA GLN A 39 21.24 5.91 7.00
C GLN A 39 20.67 4.66 7.68
N VAL A 40 19.65 4.85 8.53
CA VAL A 40 18.90 3.73 9.11
C VAL A 40 17.83 3.34 8.09
N PRO A 41 17.82 2.09 7.60
CA PRO A 41 16.76 1.64 6.72
C PRO A 41 15.41 1.72 7.43
N VAL A 42 14.47 2.45 6.85
CA VAL A 42 13.10 2.53 7.39
C VAL A 42 12.41 1.19 7.12
N VAL A 43 12.23 0.39 8.17
CA VAL A 43 11.45 -0.85 8.09
C VAL A 43 9.97 -0.48 8.17
N MET A 44 9.31 -0.49 7.02
CA MET A 44 7.87 -0.22 6.94
C MET A 44 7.05 -1.40 7.47
N ASN A 45 6.08 -1.12 8.32
CA ASN A 45 5.07 -2.11 8.71
C ASN A 45 4.07 -2.38 7.56
N ASN A 46 3.19 -3.38 7.70
CA ASN A 46 2.26 -3.75 6.64
C ASN A 46 1.30 -2.63 6.26
N GLN A 47 0.82 -1.83 7.20
CA GLN A 47 -0.05 -0.70 6.92
C GLN A 47 0.66 0.38 6.09
N GLN A 48 1.89 0.73 6.47
CA GLN A 48 2.72 1.68 5.73
C GLN A 48 3.02 1.21 4.31
N LYS A 49 3.33 -0.09 4.14
CA LYS A 49 3.53 -0.70 2.80
C LYS A 49 2.29 -0.58 1.94
N VAL A 50 1.12 -0.91 2.48
CA VAL A 50 -0.16 -0.82 1.77
C VAL A 50 -0.48 0.62 1.39
N GLN A 51 -0.33 1.57 2.32
CA GLN A 51 -0.58 2.99 2.05
C GLN A 51 0.35 3.54 0.96
N ALA A 52 1.65 3.22 1.04
CA ALA A 52 2.62 3.64 0.03
C ALA A 52 2.26 3.06 -1.35
N PHE A 53 1.99 1.76 -1.42
CA PHE A 53 1.65 1.07 -2.67
C PHE A 53 0.39 1.62 -3.32
N VAL A 54 -0.68 1.83 -2.55
CA VAL A 54 -1.94 2.39 -3.07
C VAL A 54 -1.74 3.83 -3.57
N ASN A 55 -0.99 4.66 -2.83
CA ASN A 55 -0.71 6.03 -3.22
C ASN A 55 0.18 6.15 -4.47
N GLU A 56 1.04 5.17 -4.73
CA GLU A 56 1.87 5.12 -5.93
C GLU A 56 1.07 4.71 -7.18
N LEU A 57 0.15 3.76 -7.02
CA LEU A 57 -0.59 3.19 -8.17
C LEU A 57 -1.81 4.00 -8.59
N MET A 58 -2.38 4.80 -7.70
CA MET A 58 -3.70 5.41 -7.92
C MET A 58 -3.63 6.93 -7.80
N THR A 59 -4.60 7.61 -8.42
CA THR A 59 -4.78 9.04 -8.12
C THR A 59 -5.08 9.23 -6.64
N LYS A 60 -4.68 10.36 -6.07
CA LYS A 60 -4.93 10.69 -4.65
C LYS A 60 -6.39 10.50 -4.25
N ARG A 61 -7.34 10.85 -5.13
CA ARG A 61 -8.78 10.69 -4.90
C ARG A 61 -9.14 9.20 -4.76
N GLN A 62 -8.72 8.35 -5.70
CA GLN A 62 -9.00 6.92 -5.68
C GLN A 62 -8.30 6.22 -4.51
N ALA A 63 -7.04 6.57 -4.24
CA ALA A 63 -6.27 6.06 -3.11
C ALA A 63 -6.98 6.33 -1.78
N ASN A 64 -7.43 7.56 -1.54
CA ASN A 64 -8.17 7.92 -0.34
C ASN A 64 -9.48 7.14 -0.19
N CYS A 65 -10.19 6.89 -1.30
CA CYS A 65 -11.41 6.08 -1.27
C CYS A 65 -11.12 4.63 -0.90
N LEU A 66 -10.10 4.02 -1.51
CA LEU A 66 -9.74 2.62 -1.28
C LEU A 66 -9.18 2.40 0.14
N LEU A 67 -8.28 3.26 0.60
CA LEU A 67 -7.73 3.19 1.96
C LEU A 67 -8.81 3.37 3.02
N TRP A 68 -9.81 4.22 2.76
CA TRP A 68 -10.97 4.37 3.64
C TRP A 68 -11.78 3.05 3.73
N ILE A 69 -12.01 2.36 2.59
CA ILE A 69 -12.66 1.05 2.58
C ILE A 69 -11.85 0.05 3.42
N PHE A 70 -10.55 -0.05 3.18
CA PHE A 70 -9.67 -0.97 3.91
C PHE A 70 -9.65 -0.71 5.41
N ASP A 71 -9.74 0.57 5.82
CA ASP A 71 -9.89 0.91 7.24
C ASP A 71 -11.20 0.36 7.82
N LYS A 72 -12.32 0.48 7.10
CA LYS A 72 -13.62 -0.01 7.56
C LYS A 72 -13.71 -1.54 7.57
N GLU A 73 -13.07 -2.21 6.62
CA GLU A 73 -13.13 -3.68 6.48
C GLU A 73 -12.24 -4.41 7.50
N SER A 74 -11.04 -3.90 7.76
CA SER A 74 -10.05 -4.65 8.53
C SER A 74 -9.05 -3.80 9.33
N HIS A 75 -9.15 -2.47 9.31
CA HIS A 75 -8.11 -1.55 9.77
C HIS A 75 -6.75 -1.84 9.11
N LEU A 76 -6.75 -2.16 7.81
CA LEU A 76 -5.58 -2.55 7.01
C LEU A 76 -4.86 -3.80 7.56
N ASN A 77 -5.57 -4.68 8.25
CA ASN A 77 -5.01 -5.90 8.81
C ASN A 77 -5.04 -7.05 7.79
N PRO A 78 -3.88 -7.53 7.28
CA PRO A 78 -3.84 -8.62 6.29
C PRO A 78 -4.26 -9.98 6.85
N ASN A 79 -4.30 -10.13 8.17
CA ASN A 79 -4.67 -11.37 8.87
C ASN A 79 -6.12 -11.36 9.36
N ALA A 80 -6.89 -10.31 9.07
CA ALA A 80 -8.29 -10.23 9.49
C ALA A 80 -9.11 -11.36 8.86
N LYS A 81 -10.00 -11.96 9.65
CA LYS A 81 -10.90 -13.04 9.22
C LYS A 81 -12.29 -12.76 9.76
N ASN A 82 -13.29 -12.89 8.91
CA ASN A 82 -14.67 -12.84 9.33
C ASN A 82 -15.05 -14.21 9.95
N PRO A 83 -15.65 -14.26 11.16
CA PRO A 83 -15.96 -15.51 11.84
C PRO A 83 -17.12 -16.30 11.21
N THR A 84 -17.97 -15.64 10.42
CA THR A 84 -19.20 -16.20 9.88
C THR A 84 -19.22 -16.33 8.35
N SER A 85 -18.14 -15.91 7.68
CA SER A 85 -18.04 -15.97 6.21
C SER A 85 -16.60 -16.31 5.78
N SER A 86 -16.39 -16.46 4.46
CA SER A 86 -15.04 -16.64 3.90
C SER A 86 -14.28 -15.31 3.70
N ALA A 87 -14.85 -14.16 4.12
CA ALA A 87 -14.21 -12.87 3.99
C ALA A 87 -12.94 -12.79 4.83
N LYS A 88 -11.83 -12.32 4.22
CA LYS A 88 -10.53 -12.27 4.88
C LYS A 88 -9.60 -11.23 4.26
N GLY A 89 -8.60 -10.87 5.06
CA GLY A 89 -7.55 -9.94 4.67
C GLY A 89 -7.98 -8.48 4.68
N ILE A 90 -7.16 -7.64 4.04
CA ILE A 90 -7.27 -6.17 4.08
C ILE A 90 -8.62 -5.69 3.53
N GLY A 91 -9.07 -6.25 2.41
CA GLY A 91 -10.32 -5.84 1.77
C GLY A 91 -11.51 -6.75 2.08
N GLN A 92 -11.40 -7.70 3.01
CA GLN A 92 -12.45 -8.64 3.39
C GLN A 92 -13.16 -9.30 2.18
N LEU A 93 -12.37 -9.66 1.14
CA LEU A 93 -12.91 -10.31 -0.04
C LEU A 93 -13.26 -11.77 0.25
N LEU A 94 -14.40 -12.23 -0.29
CA LEU A 94 -14.86 -13.61 -0.22
C LEU A 94 -14.03 -14.53 -1.12
N ASP A 95 -13.98 -15.83 -0.80
CA ASP A 95 -13.36 -16.83 -1.67
C ASP A 95 -13.99 -16.88 -3.07
N SER A 96 -15.31 -16.67 -3.16
CA SER A 96 -16.02 -16.55 -4.45
C SER A 96 -15.56 -15.34 -5.25
N THR A 97 -15.28 -14.21 -4.58
CA THR A 97 -14.75 -13.00 -5.21
C THR A 97 -13.38 -13.26 -5.80
N TYR A 98 -12.46 -13.87 -5.04
CA TYR A 98 -11.14 -14.26 -5.55
C TYR A 98 -11.25 -15.16 -6.79
N LYS A 99 -12.13 -16.16 -6.75
CA LYS A 99 -12.39 -17.04 -7.90
C LYS A 99 -12.89 -16.26 -9.12
N ASN A 100 -13.85 -15.35 -8.92
CA ASN A 100 -14.45 -14.57 -10.01
C ASN A 100 -13.46 -13.60 -10.68
N ILE A 101 -12.50 -13.04 -9.93
CA ILE A 101 -11.45 -12.20 -10.50
C ILE A 101 -10.24 -13.00 -11.03
N GLY A 102 -10.25 -14.33 -10.91
CA GLY A 102 -9.18 -15.20 -11.38
C GLY A 102 -7.92 -15.20 -10.51
N LEU A 103 -8.02 -14.77 -9.26
CA LEU A 103 -6.90 -14.72 -8.31
C LEU A 103 -7.10 -15.72 -7.16
N LYS A 104 -6.02 -15.97 -6.42
CA LYS A 104 -6.06 -16.73 -5.17
C LYS A 104 -5.76 -15.82 -4.00
N HIS A 105 -6.36 -16.12 -2.85
CA HIS A 105 -6.02 -15.42 -1.62
C HIS A 105 -4.53 -15.64 -1.29
N SER A 106 -3.86 -14.58 -0.85
CA SER A 106 -2.47 -14.59 -0.42
C SER A 106 -2.35 -14.01 0.99
N ALA A 107 -1.34 -14.43 1.75
CA ALA A 107 -0.98 -13.81 3.02
C ALA A 107 -0.20 -12.49 2.81
N ASP A 108 0.33 -12.25 1.60
CA ASP A 108 1.01 -11.00 1.27
C ASP A 108 0.02 -9.83 1.20
N PRO A 109 0.20 -8.77 2.00
CA PRO A 109 -0.68 -7.61 2.03
C PRO A 109 -0.79 -6.91 0.66
N ILE A 110 0.28 -6.86 -0.13
CA ILE A 110 0.25 -6.22 -1.45
C ILE A 110 -0.57 -7.04 -2.44
N ALA A 111 -0.44 -8.38 -2.42
CA ALA A 111 -1.28 -9.24 -3.25
C ALA A 111 -2.78 -9.12 -2.90
N GLN A 112 -3.11 -8.91 -1.63
CA GLN A 112 -4.50 -8.65 -1.19
C GLN A 112 -5.02 -7.30 -1.74
N VAL A 113 -4.18 -6.26 -1.71
CA VAL A 113 -4.52 -4.95 -2.30
C VAL A 113 -4.74 -5.05 -3.79
N VAL A 114 -3.87 -5.76 -4.52
CA VAL A 114 -4.03 -6.00 -5.97
C VAL A 114 -5.37 -6.69 -6.27
N ALA A 115 -5.75 -7.69 -5.48
CA ALA A 115 -7.04 -8.36 -5.62
C ALA A 115 -8.22 -7.41 -5.39
N ALA A 116 -8.15 -6.54 -4.37
CA ALA A 116 -9.19 -5.55 -4.10
C ALA A 116 -9.29 -4.51 -5.22
N ILE A 117 -8.16 -4.04 -5.77
CA ILE A 117 -8.14 -3.12 -6.92
C ILE A 117 -8.80 -3.79 -8.14
N ALA A 118 -8.45 -5.05 -8.43
CA ALA A 118 -9.04 -5.81 -9.53
C ALA A 118 -10.57 -5.95 -9.35
N TYR A 119 -11.01 -6.23 -8.13
CA TYR A 119 -12.43 -6.32 -7.81
C TYR A 119 -13.16 -5.00 -8.02
N VAL A 120 -12.70 -3.89 -7.42
CA VAL A 120 -13.38 -2.60 -7.53
C VAL A 120 -13.38 -2.06 -8.97
N SER A 121 -12.30 -2.27 -9.72
CA SER A 121 -12.23 -1.87 -11.13
C SER A 121 -13.25 -2.62 -11.99
N ARG A 122 -13.43 -3.91 -11.72
CA ARG A 122 -14.36 -4.76 -12.47
C ARG A 122 -15.84 -4.46 -12.16
N HIS A 123 -16.17 -4.17 -10.89
CA HIS A 123 -17.55 -4.02 -10.43
C HIS A 123 -18.05 -2.57 -10.46
N TYR A 124 -17.15 -1.59 -10.29
CA TYR A 124 -17.51 -0.18 -10.14
C TYR A 124 -16.99 0.71 -11.27
N GLY A 125 -16.41 0.12 -12.32
CA GLY A 125 -15.99 0.82 -13.52
C GLY A 125 -14.90 1.86 -13.29
N SER A 126 -14.92 2.94 -14.07
CA SER A 126 -13.87 3.96 -14.09
C SER A 126 -13.74 4.76 -12.77
N ASP A 127 -14.81 4.91 -12.00
CA ASP A 127 -14.77 5.57 -10.67
C ASP A 127 -14.37 4.58 -9.55
N GLY A 128 -14.27 3.29 -9.84
CA GLY A 128 -13.64 2.23 -9.08
C GLY A 128 -13.81 2.36 -7.57
N ALA A 129 -12.72 2.70 -6.87
CA ALA A 129 -12.70 2.75 -5.40
C ALA A 129 -13.66 3.80 -4.81
N CYS A 130 -13.89 4.93 -5.47
CA CYS A 130 -14.80 5.95 -4.95
C CYS A 130 -16.27 5.58 -5.14
N ALA A 131 -16.62 4.88 -6.23
CA ALA A 131 -17.95 4.31 -6.40
C ALA A 131 -18.19 3.17 -5.39
N ALA A 132 -17.19 2.31 -5.17
CA ALA A 132 -17.24 1.27 -4.13
C ALA A 132 -17.46 1.88 -2.72
N LYS A 133 -16.74 2.95 -2.38
CA LYS A 133 -16.95 3.69 -1.13
C LYS A 133 -18.36 4.25 -1.01
N ALA A 134 -18.88 4.86 -2.08
CA ALA A 134 -20.26 5.39 -2.09
C ALA A 134 -21.30 4.28 -1.89
N PHE A 135 -21.07 3.10 -2.48
CA PHE A 135 -21.89 1.92 -2.26
C PHE A 135 -21.79 1.41 -0.81
N TRP A 136 -20.57 1.32 -0.28
CA TRP A 136 -20.30 0.90 1.11
C TRP A 136 -21.04 1.78 2.12
N LEU A 137 -21.04 3.11 1.93
CA LEU A 137 -21.75 4.05 2.81
C LEU A 137 -23.26 3.81 2.90
N LYS A 138 -23.84 3.17 1.89
CA LYS A 138 -25.28 2.84 1.85
C LYS A 138 -25.57 1.44 2.38
N ASN A 139 -24.65 0.49 2.18
CA ASN A 139 -24.93 -0.94 2.34
C ASN A 139 -24.06 -1.61 3.41
N SER A 140 -23.02 -0.93 3.93
CA SER A 140 -22.02 -1.45 4.88
C SER A 140 -21.18 -2.63 4.35
N TYR A 141 -21.08 -2.76 3.03
CA TYR A 141 -20.17 -3.66 2.30
C TYR A 141 -19.92 -3.11 0.89
N TYR A 142 -18.95 -3.70 0.15
CA TYR A 142 -18.64 -3.31 -1.24
C TYR A 142 -18.41 -4.51 -2.14
#